data_aa24a64dbacb4d9bdc32c96ea277b000
#
_entry.id   aa24a64dbacb4d9bdc32c96ea277b000
#
_cell.length_a   1.000
_cell.length_b   1.000
_cell.length_c   1.000
_cell.angle_alpha   90.00
_cell.angle_beta   90.00
_cell.angle_gamma   90.00
#
_symmetry.space_group_name_H-M   'P 1'
#
loop_
_entity.id
_entity.type
_entity.pdbx_description
1 polymer ?
#
loop_
_entity_poly.entity_id
_entity_poly.type
_entity_poly.pdbx_seq_one_letter_code
_entity_poly.pdbx_strand_id
1 'polypeptide(L)'
;MAKNIAMRKWVLAVVIMCGGWCLVHAQHDIEPMLRLTGADGAEELDADEIERLTDLMERPVRINQASSSVLTASGLFGPYRVASLMDYMSRHGDVMSLTELAGVDGFGDDFVSRVAPFISLEGGSLQQKPAWSDIRNDLAVKGAFRHRDQPP
;
A
#
# COMPACT_ATOMS: atom_id res chain seq x y z
N MET A 1 -16.86 32.11 -48.66
CA MET A 1 -15.82 32.44 -47.69
C MET A 1 -16.26 32.40 -46.21
N ALA A 2 -17.52 32.36 -45.89
CA ALA A 2 -17.99 32.37 -44.48
C ALA A 2 -17.92 31.02 -43.72
N LYS A 3 -17.89 29.88 -44.42
CA LYS A 3 -17.86 28.53 -43.79
C LYS A 3 -16.54 28.19 -43.08
N ASN A 4 -15.43 28.73 -43.55
CA ASN A 4 -14.13 28.43 -42.98
C ASN A 4 -13.84 29.13 -41.63
N ILE A 5 -14.51 30.25 -41.37
CA ILE A 5 -14.33 31.03 -40.14
C ILE A 5 -15.08 30.37 -38.97
N ALA A 6 -16.25 29.79 -39.22
CA ALA A 6 -17.01 29.06 -38.21
C ALA A 6 -16.30 27.77 -37.78
N MET A 7 -15.73 27.01 -38.72
CA MET A 7 -14.97 25.78 -38.46
C MET A 7 -13.70 26.03 -37.68
N ARG A 8 -12.98 27.11 -37.96
CA ARG A 8 -11.75 27.51 -37.20
C ARG A 8 -12.08 27.92 -35.76
N LYS A 9 -13.23 28.54 -35.50
CA LYS A 9 -13.69 28.88 -34.14
C LYS A 9 -14.06 27.64 -33.33
N TRP A 10 -14.68 26.65 -33.99
CA TRP A 10 -15.01 25.38 -33.33
C TRP A 10 -13.77 24.54 -32.99
N VAL A 11 -12.77 24.49 -33.87
CA VAL A 11 -11.49 23.79 -33.62
C VAL A 11 -10.72 24.45 -32.48
N LEU A 12 -10.69 25.79 -32.43
CA LEU A 12 -10.05 26.50 -31.31
C LEU A 12 -10.79 26.29 -29.98
N ALA A 13 -12.13 26.23 -29.97
CA ALA A 13 -12.90 25.95 -28.75
C ALA A 13 -12.68 24.52 -28.23
N VAL A 14 -12.55 23.53 -29.12
CA VAL A 14 -12.29 22.13 -28.74
C VAL A 14 -10.86 21.97 -28.20
N VAL A 15 -9.87 22.66 -28.78
CA VAL A 15 -8.48 22.62 -28.29
C VAL A 15 -8.36 23.26 -26.91
N ILE A 16 -9.11 24.32 -26.64
CA ILE A 16 -9.11 24.98 -25.32
C ILE A 16 -9.82 24.11 -24.27
N MET A 17 -10.89 23.39 -24.65
CA MET A 17 -11.58 22.48 -23.73
C MET A 17 -10.77 21.20 -23.43
N CYS A 18 -10.05 20.65 -24.40
CA CYS A 18 -9.17 19.49 -24.16
C CYS A 18 -7.85 19.87 -23.44
N GLY A 19 -7.33 21.09 -23.67
CA GLY A 19 -6.11 21.55 -22.97
C GLY A 19 -6.33 21.90 -21.50
N GLY A 20 -7.55 22.28 -21.12
CA GLY A 20 -7.87 22.60 -19.72
C GLY A 20 -7.98 21.39 -18.79
N TRP A 21 -8.26 20.22 -19.34
CA TRP A 21 -8.43 19.00 -18.50
C TRP A 21 -7.12 18.28 -18.19
N CYS A 22 -6.06 18.50 -18.96
CA CYS A 22 -4.74 17.93 -18.67
C CYS A 22 -3.95 18.70 -17.60
N LEU A 23 -4.30 19.95 -17.30
CA LEU A 23 -3.57 20.76 -16.32
C LEU A 23 -4.08 20.62 -14.88
N VAL A 24 -5.25 19.99 -14.66
CA VAL A 24 -5.85 19.84 -13.32
C VAL A 24 -5.34 18.61 -12.58
N HIS A 25 -4.63 17.68 -13.24
CA HIS A 25 -4.14 16.44 -12.61
C HIS A 25 -2.71 16.49 -12.11
N ALA A 26 -2.05 17.63 -12.15
CA ALA A 26 -0.68 17.80 -11.67
C ALA A 26 -0.58 18.65 -10.39
N GLN A 27 -1.69 18.87 -9.68
CA GLN A 27 -1.60 19.31 -8.30
C GLN A 27 -1.29 18.05 -7.47
N HIS A 28 -0.02 17.82 -7.30
CA HIS A 28 0.49 16.91 -6.28
C HIS A 28 -0.09 17.41 -4.96
N ASP A 29 -0.94 16.58 -4.35
CA ASP A 29 -1.67 16.97 -3.15
C ASP A 29 -0.66 17.00 -2.00
N ILE A 30 -0.10 18.16 -1.71
CA ILE A 30 0.94 18.35 -0.68
C ILE A 30 0.35 18.23 0.73
N GLU A 31 -0.96 18.31 0.86
CA GLU A 31 -1.67 18.27 2.13
C GLU A 31 -1.34 17.03 2.99
N PRO A 32 -1.25 15.79 2.44
CA PRO A 32 -0.83 14.63 3.22
C PRO A 32 0.59 14.76 3.78
N MET A 33 1.49 15.38 3.02
CA MET A 33 2.88 15.59 3.44
C MET A 33 2.96 16.56 4.62
N LEU A 34 2.24 17.70 4.52
CA LEU A 34 2.17 18.69 5.59
C LEU A 34 1.56 18.09 6.87
N ARG A 35 0.52 17.29 6.75
CA ARG A 35 -0.08 16.59 7.89
C ARG A 35 0.85 15.58 8.54
N LEU A 36 1.67 14.89 7.74
CA LEU A 36 2.62 13.90 8.26
C LEU A 36 3.76 14.57 9.02
N THR A 37 4.35 15.63 8.44
CA THR A 37 5.51 16.33 8.99
C THR A 37 5.13 17.35 10.07
N GLY A 38 3.89 17.85 10.03
CA GLY A 38 3.42 18.93 10.88
C GLY A 38 3.91 20.31 10.43
N ALA A 39 4.38 20.43 9.19
CA ALA A 39 4.78 21.69 8.58
C ALA A 39 3.55 22.55 8.25
N ASP A 40 3.66 23.86 8.45
CA ASP A 40 2.57 24.81 8.15
C ASP A 40 2.50 25.17 6.66
N GLY A 41 3.58 24.92 5.89
CA GLY A 41 3.66 25.20 4.46
C GLY A 41 4.74 24.39 3.75
N ALA A 42 4.65 24.37 2.42
CA ALA A 42 5.61 23.65 1.57
C ALA A 42 7.03 24.18 1.67
N GLU A 43 7.18 25.46 2.02
CA GLU A 43 8.46 26.15 2.21
C GLU A 43 9.26 25.64 3.41
N GLU A 44 8.62 24.94 4.33
CA GLU A 44 9.26 24.33 5.51
C GLU A 44 9.81 22.93 5.22
N LEU A 45 9.40 22.31 4.10
CA LEU A 45 9.86 21.00 3.69
C LEU A 45 11.12 21.12 2.82
N ASP A 46 12.12 20.31 3.11
CA ASP A 46 13.28 20.17 2.25
C ASP A 46 12.90 19.47 0.93
N ALA A 47 13.60 19.85 -0.16
CA ALA A 47 13.35 19.29 -1.48
C ALA A 47 13.51 17.77 -1.51
N ASP A 48 14.51 17.24 -0.81
CA ASP A 48 14.76 15.80 -0.69
C ASP A 48 13.62 15.10 0.08
N GLU A 49 13.03 15.77 1.06
CA GLU A 49 11.89 15.26 1.82
C GLU A 49 10.61 15.21 0.98
N ILE A 50 10.37 16.26 0.19
CA ILE A 50 9.24 16.31 -0.75
C ILE A 50 9.37 15.19 -1.78
N GLU A 51 10.55 14.97 -2.37
CA GLU A 51 10.79 13.89 -3.34
C GLU A 51 10.54 12.52 -2.70
N ARG A 52 11.08 12.29 -1.51
CA ARG A 52 10.88 11.04 -0.76
C ARG A 52 9.42 10.78 -0.42
N LEU A 53 8.68 11.78 0.06
CA LEU A 53 7.27 11.63 0.40
C LEU A 53 6.41 11.45 -0.86
N THR A 54 6.77 12.11 -1.97
CA THR A 54 6.15 11.90 -3.27
C THR A 54 6.30 10.44 -3.73
N ASP A 55 7.50 9.91 -3.67
CA ASP A 55 7.79 8.51 -4.00
C ASP A 55 6.96 7.53 -3.13
N LEU A 56 6.81 7.83 -1.84
CA LEU A 56 6.02 7.02 -0.91
C LEU A 56 4.51 7.11 -1.18
N MET A 57 4.01 8.23 -1.70
CA MET A 57 2.61 8.34 -2.14
C MET A 57 2.35 7.55 -3.43
N GLU A 58 3.30 7.58 -4.36
CA GLU A 58 3.20 6.81 -5.61
C GLU A 58 3.40 5.30 -5.38
N ARG A 59 4.25 4.95 -4.42
CA ARG A 59 4.62 3.57 -4.06
C ARG A 59 4.53 3.35 -2.55
N PRO A 60 3.33 3.22 -2.02
CA PRO A 60 3.12 3.06 -0.58
C PRO A 60 3.86 1.87 0.00
N VAL A 61 4.37 2.03 1.22
CA VAL A 61 5.05 0.95 1.94
C VAL A 61 4.06 -0.15 2.29
N ARG A 62 4.30 -1.36 1.80
CA ARG A 62 3.48 -2.54 2.10
C ARG A 62 3.87 -3.09 3.47
N ILE A 63 3.19 -2.61 4.53
CA ILE A 63 3.60 -2.90 5.91
C ILE A 63 3.61 -4.39 6.25
N ASN A 64 2.70 -5.18 5.68
CA ASN A 64 2.60 -6.61 5.92
C ASN A 64 3.72 -7.45 5.23
N GLN A 65 4.42 -6.85 4.25
CA GLN A 65 5.52 -7.50 3.53
C GLN A 65 6.88 -6.92 3.88
N ALA A 66 6.89 -5.75 4.49
CA ALA A 66 8.12 -5.04 4.77
C ALA A 66 8.88 -5.65 5.94
N SER A 67 10.18 -5.82 5.78
CA SER A 67 11.06 -6.12 6.91
C SER A 67 11.23 -4.91 7.83
N SER A 68 11.69 -5.13 9.05
CA SER A 68 11.97 -4.03 9.99
C SER A 68 12.94 -3.00 9.42
N SER A 69 13.92 -3.44 8.61
CA SER A 69 14.86 -2.54 7.94
C SER A 69 14.19 -1.67 6.89
N VAL A 70 13.25 -2.20 6.11
CA VAL A 70 12.48 -1.44 5.11
C VAL A 70 11.56 -0.43 5.80
N LEU A 71 10.88 -0.84 6.87
CA LEU A 71 10.03 0.06 7.66
C LEU A 71 10.83 1.21 8.27
N THR A 72 12.02 0.94 8.80
CA THR A 72 12.91 1.96 9.36
C THR A 72 13.45 2.89 8.25
N ALA A 73 13.87 2.33 7.11
CA ALA A 73 14.41 3.09 5.99
C ALA A 73 13.36 4.00 5.32
N SER A 74 12.07 3.67 5.41
CA SER A 74 11.00 4.54 4.91
C SER A 74 10.96 5.91 5.60
N GLY A 75 11.47 6.00 6.82
CA GLY A 75 11.42 7.22 7.64
C GLY A 75 10.02 7.55 8.17
N LEU A 76 9.00 6.72 7.89
CA LEU A 76 7.63 6.93 8.38
C LEU A 76 7.48 6.53 9.85
N PHE A 77 8.25 5.55 10.29
CA PHE A 77 8.09 4.92 11.60
C PHE A 77 9.37 5.05 12.43
N GLY A 78 9.22 5.55 13.65
CA GLY A 78 10.31 5.49 14.62
C GLY A 78 10.60 4.05 15.07
N PRO A 79 11.79 3.78 15.62
CA PRO A 79 12.22 2.43 16.02
C PRO A 79 11.23 1.71 16.93
N TYR A 80 10.61 2.44 17.84
CA TYR A 80 9.60 1.89 18.76
C TYR A 80 8.38 1.34 17.99
N ARG A 81 7.82 2.14 17.05
CA ARG A 81 6.67 1.72 16.24
C ARG A 81 7.00 0.52 15.36
N VAL A 82 8.20 0.50 14.78
CA VAL A 82 8.64 -0.66 13.99
C VAL A 82 8.68 -1.91 14.86
N ALA A 83 9.25 -1.83 16.06
CA ALA A 83 9.30 -2.97 16.97
C ALA A 83 7.90 -3.44 17.39
N SER A 84 7.00 -2.50 17.76
CA SER A 84 5.61 -2.81 18.13
C SER A 84 4.84 -3.45 16.99
N LEU A 85 4.99 -2.95 15.76
CA LEU A 85 4.34 -3.51 14.58
C LEU A 85 4.84 -4.93 14.29
N MET A 86 6.15 -5.16 14.33
CA MET A 86 6.74 -6.48 14.11
C MET A 86 6.31 -7.47 15.19
N ASP A 87 6.26 -7.06 16.46
CA ASP A 87 5.76 -7.87 17.55
C ASP A 87 4.27 -8.22 17.36
N TYR A 88 3.46 -7.21 17.00
CA TYR A 88 2.04 -7.41 16.70
C TYR A 88 1.85 -8.44 15.58
N MET A 89 2.52 -8.25 14.44
CA MET A 89 2.42 -9.16 13.29
C MET A 89 2.91 -10.58 13.62
N SER A 90 3.91 -10.72 14.49
CA SER A 90 4.40 -12.04 14.91
C SER A 90 3.38 -12.84 15.72
N ARG A 91 2.49 -12.16 16.42
CA ARG A 91 1.47 -12.80 17.30
C ARG A 91 0.11 -12.94 16.63
N HIS A 92 -0.29 -11.98 15.81
CA HIS A 92 -1.64 -11.86 15.27
C HIS A 92 -1.69 -12.10 13.75
N GLY A 93 -0.54 -12.09 13.07
CA GLY A 93 -0.45 -12.11 11.62
C GLY A 93 -0.56 -10.72 11.02
N ASP A 94 -1.01 -10.67 9.77
CA ASP A 94 -1.08 -9.44 8.99
C ASP A 94 -2.11 -8.45 9.53
N VAL A 95 -1.78 -7.18 9.45
CA VAL A 95 -2.70 -6.08 9.75
C VAL A 95 -3.71 -5.94 8.61
N MET A 96 -4.99 -6.10 8.91
CA MET A 96 -6.06 -6.15 7.91
C MET A 96 -6.81 -4.82 7.73
N SER A 97 -6.66 -3.88 8.67
CA SER A 97 -7.34 -2.58 8.61
C SER A 97 -6.54 -1.47 9.29
N LEU A 98 -6.82 -0.22 8.90
CA LEU A 98 -6.23 0.95 9.56
C LEU A 98 -6.67 1.07 11.03
N THR A 99 -7.90 0.65 11.34
CA THR A 99 -8.40 0.61 12.73
C THR A 99 -7.62 -0.39 13.59
N GLU A 100 -7.29 -1.54 13.01
CA GLU A 100 -6.44 -2.55 13.65
C GLU A 100 -5.03 -2.01 13.87
N LEU A 101 -4.45 -1.35 12.86
CA LEU A 101 -3.15 -0.69 12.96
C LEU A 101 -3.14 0.37 14.08
N ALA A 102 -4.23 1.12 14.23
CA ALA A 102 -4.36 2.14 15.29
C ALA A 102 -4.35 1.52 16.70
N GLY A 103 -4.78 0.26 16.81
CA GLY A 103 -4.71 -0.51 18.07
C GLY A 103 -3.31 -1.03 18.42
N VAL A 104 -2.36 -0.99 17.48
CA VAL A 104 -0.96 -1.38 17.74
C VAL A 104 -0.30 -0.33 18.64
N ASP A 105 0.46 -0.81 19.62
CA ASP A 105 1.10 0.08 20.59
C ASP A 105 2.00 1.13 19.92
N GLY A 106 1.82 2.39 20.31
CA GLY A 106 2.52 3.55 19.76
C GLY A 106 1.95 4.10 18.45
N PHE A 107 0.91 3.51 17.84
CA PHE A 107 0.30 4.03 16.61
C PHE A 107 -0.82 5.05 16.90
N GLY A 108 -1.97 4.61 17.37
CA GLY A 108 -3.12 5.51 17.63
C GLY A 108 -3.76 6.07 16.35
N ASP A 109 -5.01 6.52 16.46
CA ASP A 109 -5.82 6.99 15.32
C ASP A 109 -5.21 8.21 14.61
N ASP A 110 -4.70 9.18 15.38
CA ASP A 110 -4.11 10.40 14.82
C ASP A 110 -2.88 10.11 13.96
N PHE A 111 -1.99 9.24 14.42
CA PHE A 111 -0.81 8.88 13.66
C PHE A 111 -1.17 8.06 12.43
N VAL A 112 -2.06 7.07 12.59
CA VAL A 112 -2.50 6.23 11.47
C VAL A 112 -3.19 7.05 10.39
N SER A 113 -4.02 8.03 10.75
CA SER A 113 -4.67 8.91 9.77
C SER A 113 -3.67 9.72 8.94
N ARG A 114 -2.56 10.15 9.55
CA ARG A 114 -1.49 10.89 8.86
C ARG A 114 -0.63 10.02 7.96
N VAL A 115 -0.34 8.81 8.38
CA VAL A 115 0.54 7.90 7.64
C VAL A 115 -0.20 7.09 6.58
N ALA A 116 -1.54 7.01 6.65
CA ALA A 116 -2.38 6.20 5.75
C ALA A 116 -2.11 6.41 4.24
N PRO A 117 -1.87 7.64 3.73
CA PRO A 117 -1.58 7.85 2.31
C PRO A 117 -0.26 7.24 1.84
N PHE A 118 0.66 6.94 2.76
CA PHE A 118 2.02 6.48 2.49
C PHE A 118 2.22 4.98 2.72
N ILE A 119 1.17 4.28 3.17
CA ILE A 119 1.23 2.85 3.48
C ILE A 119 0.19 2.05 2.70
N SER A 120 0.45 0.76 2.51
CA SER A 120 -0.51 -0.19 1.97
C SER A 120 -0.59 -1.41 2.89
N LEU A 121 -1.81 -1.86 3.13
CA LEU A 121 -2.11 -3.12 3.82
C LEU A 121 -2.14 -4.31 2.85
N GLU A 122 -1.98 -4.04 1.54
CA GLU A 122 -2.01 -5.09 0.53
C GLU A 122 -0.84 -6.05 0.70
N GLY A 123 -1.14 -7.30 0.44
CA GLY A 123 -0.15 -8.34 0.25
C GLY A 123 0.47 -8.92 1.50
N GLY A 124 -0.17 -8.72 2.63
CA GLY A 124 -0.08 -9.71 3.67
C GLY A 124 -0.61 -10.99 3.09
N SER A 125 0.09 -12.06 3.30
CA SER A 125 -0.16 -13.37 2.79
C SER A 125 -1.61 -13.54 2.26
N LEU A 126 -1.75 -13.65 0.97
CA LEU A 126 -2.23 -14.94 0.53
C LEU A 126 -1.32 -15.99 1.16
N GLN A 127 -1.41 -16.16 2.48
CA GLN A 127 -1.25 -17.47 3.03
C GLN A 127 -2.22 -18.27 2.17
N GLN A 128 -1.68 -18.95 1.19
CA GLN A 128 -2.30 -20.14 0.66
C GLN A 128 -2.74 -20.87 1.92
N LYS A 129 -4.02 -20.68 2.30
CA LYS A 129 -4.68 -21.68 3.11
C LYS A 129 -4.33 -22.95 2.37
N PRO A 130 -3.56 -23.89 2.96
CA PRO A 130 -3.32 -25.14 2.30
C PRO A 130 -4.70 -25.58 1.84
N ALA A 131 -4.88 -25.65 0.53
CA ALA A 131 -6.17 -25.99 0.00
C ALA A 131 -6.45 -27.34 0.65
N TRP A 132 -7.59 -27.44 1.31
CA TRP A 132 -8.00 -28.72 1.95
C TRP A 132 -7.96 -29.89 0.98
N SER A 133 -7.85 -29.62 -0.34
CA SER A 133 -7.53 -30.54 -1.41
C SER A 133 -6.15 -31.18 -1.29
N ASP A 134 -5.12 -30.46 -0.82
CA ASP A 134 -3.76 -31.00 -0.73
C ASP A 134 -3.60 -31.96 0.44
N ILE A 135 -4.35 -31.73 1.54
CA ILE A 135 -4.36 -32.64 2.70
C ILE A 135 -5.07 -33.96 2.35
N ARG A 136 -6.01 -33.94 1.40
CA ARG A 136 -6.77 -35.13 1.03
C ARG A 136 -5.98 -36.11 0.14
N ASN A 137 -5.00 -35.61 -0.60
CA ASN A 137 -4.17 -36.42 -1.47
C ASN A 137 -3.03 -37.15 -0.74
N ASP A 138 -2.50 -36.59 0.35
CA ASP A 138 -1.43 -37.23 1.13
C ASP A 138 -1.94 -38.40 2.00
N LEU A 139 -3.20 -38.39 2.38
CA LEU A 139 -3.81 -39.49 3.14
C LEU A 139 -4.17 -40.70 2.25
N ALA A 140 -4.38 -40.50 0.96
CA ALA A 140 -4.75 -41.58 0.04
C ALA A 140 -3.56 -42.46 -0.38
N VAL A 141 -2.33 -41.97 -0.29
CA VAL A 141 -1.13 -42.69 -0.74
C VAL A 141 -0.52 -43.60 0.32
N LYS A 142 -0.81 -43.38 1.60
CA LYS A 142 -0.26 -44.21 2.70
C LYS A 142 -1.11 -45.40 3.10
N GLY A 143 -2.27 -45.63 2.46
CA GLY A 143 -3.20 -46.71 2.72
C GLY A 143 -3.12 -47.91 1.81
N ALA A 144 -2.20 -47.99 0.86
CA ALA A 144 -2.13 -49.05 -0.12
C ALA A 144 -1.18 -50.21 0.30
N PHE A 145 -1.78 -51.24 0.82
CA PHE A 145 -1.40 -52.65 0.63
C PHE A 145 -0.08 -53.16 1.22
N ARG A 146 -0.18 -53.72 2.39
CA ARG A 146 0.63 -54.88 2.73
C ARG A 146 -0.30 -56.13 2.74
N HIS A 147 -0.54 -56.66 1.52
CA HIS A 147 -1.10 -57.99 1.38
C HIS A 147 0.07 -58.97 1.58
N ARG A 148 0.06 -59.64 2.71
CA ARG A 148 1.04 -60.72 3.01
C ARG A 148 0.41 -61.99 2.54
N ASP A 149 0.83 -62.51 1.38
CA ASP A 149 0.55 -63.88 0.99
C ASP A 149 1.27 -64.81 1.95
N GLN A 150 0.50 -65.63 2.64
CA GLN A 150 0.97 -66.83 3.34
C GLN A 150 0.75 -68.03 2.40
N PRO A 151 1.79 -68.76 2.04
CA PRO A 151 1.61 -70.07 1.41
C PRO A 151 1.30 -71.17 2.46
N PRO A 152 0.73 -72.34 1.99
CA PRO A 152 0.19 -73.40 2.83
C PRO A 152 1.21 -74.16 3.64
#